data_0170ddf95c930b54797b4ea4676aa669
#
_entry.id   0170ddf95c930b54797b4ea4676aa669
#
_cell.length_a   1.000
_cell.length_b   1.000
_cell.length_c   1.000
_cell.angle_alpha   90.00
_cell.angle_beta   90.00
_cell.angle_gamma   90.00
#
_symmetry.space_group_name_H-M   'P 1'
#
loop_
_entity.id
_entity.type
_entity.pdbx_description
1 polymer ?
#
loop_
_entity_poly.entity_id
_entity_poly.type
_entity_poly.pdbx_seq_one_letter_code
_entity_poly.pdbx_strand_id
1 'polypeptide(L)'
;MNMKDMQNPANIKHRVITMLDREELEFLDKLGKDALFSTGHKLSYNEILRALIDFSKEVGLSANNVDSDTALKEKLFRQIREDLQKTKGK
;
A
#
# COMPACT_ATOMS: atom_id res chain seq x y z
N MET A 1 -13.98 -25.61 4.41
CA MET A 1 -13.98 -24.31 3.73
C MET A 1 -15.20 -23.49 4.11
N ASN A 2 -15.01 -22.22 4.31
CA ASN A 2 -16.12 -21.35 4.71
C ASN A 2 -16.95 -20.96 3.48
N MET A 3 -18.22 -21.35 3.51
CA MET A 3 -19.13 -21.05 2.41
C MET A 3 -19.34 -19.55 2.22
N LYS A 4 -19.27 -18.78 3.29
CA LYS A 4 -19.45 -17.34 3.19
C LYS A 4 -18.43 -16.68 2.30
N ASP A 5 -17.19 -17.15 2.36
CA ASP A 5 -16.13 -16.57 1.55
C ASP A 5 -16.37 -16.79 0.07
N MET A 6 -16.98 -17.90 -0.28
CA MET A 6 -17.30 -18.20 -1.67
C MET A 6 -18.47 -17.39 -2.18
N GLN A 7 -19.39 -17.03 -1.30
CA GLN A 7 -20.62 -16.35 -1.69
C GLN A 7 -20.46 -14.83 -1.75
N ASN A 8 -19.38 -14.30 -1.19
CA ASN A 8 -19.15 -12.87 -1.14
C ASN A 8 -18.00 -12.49 -2.06
N PRO A 9 -18.30 -12.02 -3.29
CA PRO A 9 -17.24 -11.67 -4.25
C PRO A 9 -16.26 -10.62 -3.73
N ALA A 10 -16.71 -9.73 -2.85
CA ALA A 10 -15.84 -8.68 -2.32
C ALA A 10 -14.72 -9.24 -1.46
N ASN A 11 -14.88 -10.46 -0.94
CA ASN A 11 -13.86 -11.09 -0.11
C ASN A 11 -12.93 -12.02 -0.89
N ILE A 12 -13.21 -12.21 -2.19
CA ILE A 12 -12.36 -13.06 -3.02
C ILE A 12 -11.10 -12.29 -3.35
N LYS A 13 -9.95 -12.92 -3.07
CA LYS A 13 -8.67 -12.30 -3.36
C LYS A 13 -8.19 -12.69 -4.73
N HIS A 14 -7.56 -11.73 -5.39
CA HIS A 14 -7.04 -11.93 -6.73
C HIS A 14 -5.53 -11.86 -6.69
N ARG A 15 -4.88 -12.74 -7.45
CA ARG A 15 -3.42 -12.71 -7.54
C ARG A 15 -2.99 -11.64 -8.53
N VAL A 16 -2.08 -10.81 -8.10
CA VAL A 16 -1.47 -9.79 -8.96
C VAL A 16 0.04 -10.04 -8.96
N ILE A 17 0.62 -10.09 -10.15
CA ILE A 17 2.05 -10.28 -10.30
C ILE A 17 2.66 -8.94 -10.69
N THR A 18 3.68 -8.52 -9.98
CA THR A 18 4.37 -7.28 -10.28
C THR A 18 5.87 -7.52 -10.27
N MET A 19 6.59 -6.69 -11.01
CA MET A 19 8.04 -6.74 -11.04
C MET A 19 8.59 -5.57 -10.27
N LEU A 20 9.53 -5.85 -9.38
CA LEU A 20 10.17 -4.83 -8.57
C LEU A 20 11.67 -4.85 -8.87
N ASP A 21 12.31 -3.69 -8.82
CA ASP A 21 13.75 -3.67 -8.92
C ASP A 21 14.37 -4.06 -7.58
N ARG A 22 15.70 -4.17 -7.56
CA ARG A 22 16.39 -4.65 -6.37
C ARG A 22 16.19 -3.71 -5.18
N GLU A 23 16.23 -2.41 -5.41
CA GLU A 23 16.07 -1.45 -4.32
C GLU A 23 14.68 -1.54 -3.71
N GLU A 24 13.67 -1.69 -4.55
CA GLU A 24 12.30 -1.81 -4.07
C GLU A 24 12.13 -3.08 -3.24
N LEU A 25 12.68 -4.18 -3.72
CA LEU A 25 12.59 -5.44 -3.00
C LEU A 25 13.33 -5.37 -1.67
N GLU A 26 14.51 -4.77 -1.66
CA GLU A 26 15.28 -4.63 -0.43
C GLU A 26 14.56 -3.76 0.58
N PHE A 27 13.85 -2.75 0.11
CA PHE A 27 13.06 -1.92 1.00
C PHE A 27 11.95 -2.73 1.67
N LEU A 28 11.25 -3.56 0.90
CA LEU A 28 10.21 -4.42 1.46
C LEU A 28 10.80 -5.41 2.48
N ASP A 29 11.96 -5.98 2.15
CA ASP A 29 12.63 -6.90 3.08
C ASP A 29 13.01 -6.19 4.36
N LYS A 30 13.50 -4.97 4.26
CA LYS A 30 13.87 -4.20 5.43
C LYS A 30 12.68 -3.93 6.33
N LEU A 31 11.56 -3.56 5.74
CA LEU A 31 10.35 -3.31 6.53
C LEU A 31 9.91 -4.57 7.28
N GLY A 32 9.96 -5.70 6.59
CA GLY A 32 9.60 -6.97 7.21
C GLY A 32 10.52 -7.32 8.38
N LYS A 33 11.81 -7.10 8.22
CA LYS A 33 12.78 -7.40 9.26
C LYS A 33 12.68 -6.42 10.43
N ASP A 34 12.44 -5.14 10.15
CA ASP A 34 12.26 -4.16 11.21
C ASP A 34 11.09 -4.56 12.11
N ALA A 35 10.02 -5.03 11.51
CA ALA A 35 8.87 -5.50 12.28
C ALA A 35 9.25 -6.73 13.11
N LEU A 36 9.98 -7.66 12.51
CA LEU A 36 10.39 -8.87 13.20
C LEU A 36 11.25 -8.57 14.43
N PHE A 37 12.23 -7.69 14.26
CA PHE A 37 13.15 -7.39 15.36
C PHE A 37 12.50 -6.58 16.47
N SER A 38 11.47 -5.81 16.15
CA SER A 38 10.82 -4.97 17.17
C SER A 38 9.61 -5.62 17.83
N THR A 39 8.93 -6.52 17.12
CA THR A 39 7.69 -7.10 17.62
C THR A 39 7.68 -8.62 17.68
N GLY A 40 8.66 -9.28 17.05
CA GLY A 40 8.66 -10.73 16.92
C GLY A 40 7.83 -11.24 15.76
N HIS A 41 7.17 -10.36 15.01
CA HIS A 41 6.36 -10.76 13.86
C HIS A 41 6.90 -10.12 12.60
N LYS A 42 7.32 -10.94 11.63
CA LYS A 42 7.81 -10.46 10.35
C LYS A 42 6.63 -10.12 9.43
N LEU A 43 6.62 -8.93 8.90
CA LEU A 43 5.59 -8.55 7.92
C LEU A 43 5.92 -9.17 6.56
N SER A 44 4.92 -9.80 5.97
CA SER A 44 5.05 -10.34 4.62
C SER A 44 4.94 -9.24 3.59
N TYR A 45 5.37 -9.53 2.37
CA TYR A 45 5.18 -8.61 1.26
C TYR A 45 3.72 -8.26 1.08
N ASN A 46 2.85 -9.25 1.18
CA ASN A 46 1.41 -9.02 1.04
C ASN A 46 0.90 -8.04 2.08
N GLU A 47 1.31 -8.21 3.33
CA GLU A 47 0.87 -7.32 4.40
C GLU A 47 1.33 -5.89 4.16
N ILE A 48 2.58 -5.72 3.74
CA ILE A 48 3.14 -4.39 3.50
C ILE A 48 2.42 -3.72 2.33
N LEU A 49 2.29 -4.45 1.22
CA LEU A 49 1.67 -3.88 0.02
C LEU A 49 0.21 -3.55 0.25
N ARG A 50 -0.51 -4.40 0.99
CA ARG A 50 -1.91 -4.11 1.29
C ARG A 50 -2.06 -2.88 2.17
N ALA A 51 -1.17 -2.70 3.14
CA ALA A 51 -1.20 -1.50 3.97
C ALA A 51 -0.99 -0.25 3.13
N LEU A 52 -0.05 -0.29 2.19
CA LEU A 52 0.22 0.86 1.31
C LEU A 52 -0.96 1.15 0.40
N ILE A 53 -1.60 0.12 -0.12
CA ILE A 53 -2.78 0.28 -0.96
C ILE A 53 -3.93 0.86 -0.15
N ASP A 54 -4.17 0.32 1.03
CA ASP A 54 -5.25 0.81 1.88
C ASP A 54 -5.03 2.26 2.27
N PHE A 55 -3.79 2.62 2.58
CA PHE A 55 -3.46 4.01 2.87
C PHE A 55 -3.77 4.92 1.67
N SER A 56 -3.38 4.49 0.48
CA SER A 56 -3.64 5.27 -0.73
C SER A 56 -5.14 5.48 -0.96
N LYS A 57 -5.93 4.48 -0.65
CA LYS A 57 -7.39 4.60 -0.76
C LYS A 57 -7.93 5.61 0.25
N GLU A 58 -7.41 5.58 1.47
CA GLU A 58 -7.89 6.48 2.52
C GLU A 58 -7.58 7.94 2.21
N VAL A 59 -6.41 8.22 1.61
CA VAL A 59 -6.10 9.60 1.23
C VAL A 59 -6.77 10.03 -0.06
N GLY A 60 -7.54 9.13 -0.66
CA GLY A 60 -8.31 9.49 -1.85
C GLY A 60 -7.47 9.63 -3.11
N LEU A 61 -6.40 8.84 -3.21
CA LEU A 61 -5.55 8.91 -4.39
C LEU A 61 -6.33 8.55 -5.63
N SER A 62 -6.21 9.36 -6.67
CA SER A 62 -6.80 9.09 -7.97
C SER A 62 -5.74 9.26 -9.05
N ALA A 63 -5.97 8.65 -10.19
CA ALA A 63 -5.01 8.68 -11.27
C ALA A 63 -5.48 9.55 -12.44
N ASN A 64 -6.37 10.48 -12.19
CA ASN A 64 -6.81 11.42 -13.23
C ASN A 64 -5.61 12.24 -13.69
N ASN A 65 -5.37 12.24 -15.00
CA ASN A 65 -4.24 12.95 -15.62
C ASN A 65 -2.88 12.39 -15.18
N VAL A 66 -2.84 11.12 -14.80
CA VAL A 66 -1.61 10.43 -14.41
C VAL A 66 -1.29 9.40 -15.48
N ASP A 67 -0.10 9.49 -16.06
CA ASP A 67 0.28 8.63 -17.18
C ASP A 67 1.50 7.75 -16.89
N SER A 68 2.00 7.77 -15.67
CA SER A 68 3.18 6.97 -15.31
C SER A 68 3.19 6.71 -13.81
N ASP A 69 4.00 5.75 -13.40
CA ASP A 69 4.19 5.46 -11.99
C ASP A 69 4.87 6.62 -11.27
N THR A 70 5.81 7.29 -11.92
CA THR A 70 6.47 8.45 -11.33
C THR A 70 5.48 9.58 -11.09
N ALA A 71 4.60 9.84 -12.05
CA ALA A 71 3.59 10.89 -11.90
C ALA A 71 2.61 10.51 -10.79
N LEU A 72 2.26 9.24 -10.68
CA LEU A 72 1.38 8.79 -9.61
C LEU A 72 2.02 8.98 -8.25
N LYS A 73 3.31 8.66 -8.14
CA LYS A 73 4.04 8.84 -6.89
C LYS A 73 4.06 10.30 -6.47
N GLU A 74 4.29 11.20 -7.42
CA GLU A 74 4.30 12.63 -7.12
C GLU A 74 2.93 13.12 -6.68
N LYS A 75 1.89 12.59 -7.31
CA LYS A 75 0.53 12.95 -6.92
C LYS A 75 0.22 12.49 -5.50
N LEU A 76 0.69 11.31 -5.14
CA LEU A 76 0.52 10.79 -3.77
C LEU A 76 1.23 11.69 -2.77
N PHE A 77 2.44 12.13 -3.08
CA PHE A 77 3.16 13.07 -2.21
C PHE A 77 2.36 14.33 -1.97
N ARG A 78 1.79 14.90 -3.04
CA ARG A 78 0.99 16.13 -2.91
C ARG A 78 -0.26 15.87 -2.09
N GLN A 79 -0.90 14.74 -2.29
CA GLN A 79 -2.10 14.38 -1.56
C GLN A 79 -1.83 14.28 -0.06
N ILE A 80 -0.74 13.63 0.30
CA ILE A 80 -0.35 13.48 1.71
C ILE A 80 -0.04 14.84 2.31
N ARG A 81 0.68 15.68 1.57
CA ARG A 81 1.03 17.01 2.05
C ARG A 81 -0.20 17.85 2.30
N GLU A 82 -1.18 17.78 1.41
CA GLU A 82 -2.43 18.51 1.57
C GLU A 82 -3.20 18.04 2.80
N ASP A 83 -3.24 16.73 3.03
CA ASP A 83 -3.90 16.19 4.20
C ASP A 83 -3.25 16.66 5.50
N LEU A 84 -1.93 16.70 5.52
CA LEU A 84 -1.20 17.19 6.69
C LEU A 84 -1.48 18.67 6.95
N GLN A 85 -1.55 19.47 5.88
CA GLN A 85 -1.85 20.89 6.02
C GLN A 85 -3.26 21.12 6.55
N LYS A 86 -4.21 20.33 6.11
CA LYS A 86 -5.57 20.41 6.63
C LYS A 86 -5.60 20.13 8.12
N THR A 87 -4.85 19.13 8.55
CA THR A 87 -4.79 18.79 9.97
C THR A 87 -4.16 19.90 10.78
N LYS A 88 -3.12 20.53 10.24
CA LYS A 88 -2.43 21.61 10.93
C LYS A 88 -3.24 22.90 10.95
N GLY A 89 -4.14 23.06 10.01
CA GLY A 89 -4.92 24.28 9.90
C GLY A 89 -5.97 24.46 10.99
N LYS A 90 -6.05 23.54 11.89
CA LYS A 90 -7.05 23.58 12.94
C LYS A 90 -6.62 24.38 14.16
#